data_506741e7fc7c19fddf434a6c12ac1b8c
#
_entry.id   506741e7fc7c19fddf434a6c12ac1b8c
#
_cell.length_a   1.000
_cell.length_b   1.000
_cell.length_c   1.000
_cell.angle_alpha   90.00
_cell.angle_beta   90.00
_cell.angle_gamma   90.00
#
_symmetry.space_group_name_H-M   'P 1'
#
loop_
_entity.id
_entity.type
_entity.pdbx_description
1 polymer ?
#
loop_
_entity_poly.entity_id
_entity_poly.type
_entity_poly.pdbx_seq_one_letter_code
_entity_poly.pdbx_strand_id
1 'polypeptide(L)'
;MQGQTKTISFDGREIRLTTGRYAPQAGGSVMVECGDTAVLVTATSGTGREGIDFLPLICDYEERLYAAGRIPGSFMRREGRPPERATLISRLIDRPMRPLFPSWMRDDIQIVATCLSLDERVPSDVLAVTGASMATLLAEIPFYGPMAAVRVGLLGDDFVLNPSYREIERGDLDLVVAGTPEGVVMVEAGANQLTEQDVIEGIDFGYEAVTELIKAQESILKEVGITQVKPSEPEVDSTIPTYLEKNCTKSIGEVLKQFEQTKEERDNKLDEIKSKVQETIEGLKDDNAVKKAITSNNKTLGNNFKSLTKKLMREQIIKDGKRVDGRNLDQVRNIEAAAGVLPKRVHGSGLFQRGLTQVLSTATLGTPSDAQEMDDLNPNTEKTYIHHYNFPPYSVGETRPMRTPGRREVGHGSLAERAIIPVLPAKDTFPYVLRVVSEVLSSNGSTSMGSVCGSTIALMDAGVPLQAPVGGAAMGLIKEGKEIKILTDIQGIEDFLGDMDFKVAGTEKGITALQMDMKITGLPVKTISEAITQARPARLHILEKMLEAIDQPRDTLSPHAPRLLSFR
;
A
#
# COMPACT_ATOMS: atom_id res chain seq x y z
N MET A 1 22.30 -3.38 -32.84
CA MET A 1 22.92 -2.94 -31.58
C MET A 1 23.27 -4.18 -30.76
N GLN A 2 24.54 -4.34 -30.39
CA GLN A 2 24.94 -5.43 -29.49
C GLN A 2 24.68 -4.94 -28.05
N GLY A 3 23.61 -5.44 -27.43
CA GLY A 3 23.37 -5.21 -26.01
C GLY A 3 24.32 -6.04 -25.14
N GLN A 4 24.44 -5.68 -23.87
CA GLN A 4 25.14 -6.48 -22.87
C GLN A 4 24.12 -7.34 -22.12
N THR A 5 24.37 -8.65 -22.04
CA THR A 5 23.53 -9.57 -21.27
C THR A 5 24.35 -10.12 -20.10
N LYS A 6 23.76 -10.04 -18.91
CA LYS A 6 24.31 -10.60 -17.67
C LYS A 6 23.36 -11.63 -17.10
N THR A 7 23.90 -12.68 -16.58
CA THR A 7 23.15 -13.77 -15.97
C THR A 7 23.43 -13.82 -14.48
N ILE A 8 22.37 -13.90 -13.69
CA ILE A 8 22.39 -14.11 -12.26
C ILE A 8 21.89 -15.53 -12.01
N SER A 9 22.65 -16.35 -11.31
CA SER A 9 22.14 -17.62 -10.77
C SER A 9 21.46 -17.32 -9.44
N PHE A 10 20.18 -17.60 -9.34
CA PHE A 10 19.36 -17.29 -8.18
C PHE A 10 18.33 -18.40 -7.95
N ASP A 11 18.35 -19.03 -6.80
CA ASP A 11 17.44 -20.12 -6.42
C ASP A 11 17.34 -21.22 -7.49
N GLY A 12 18.48 -21.67 -8.01
CA GLY A 12 18.56 -22.72 -9.03
C GLY A 12 18.01 -22.31 -10.42
N ARG A 13 17.63 -21.04 -10.61
CA ARG A 13 17.16 -20.47 -11.88
C ARG A 13 18.15 -19.43 -12.39
N GLU A 14 18.16 -19.23 -13.70
CA GLU A 14 18.92 -18.15 -14.32
C GLU A 14 18.02 -16.94 -14.58
N ILE A 15 18.38 -15.79 -14.01
CA ILE A 15 17.79 -14.49 -14.33
C ILE A 15 18.75 -13.77 -15.28
N ARG A 16 18.31 -13.46 -16.49
CA ARG A 16 19.10 -12.74 -17.49
C ARG A 16 18.66 -11.28 -17.55
N LEU A 17 19.62 -10.38 -17.48
CA LEU A 17 19.43 -8.94 -17.59
C LEU A 17 20.14 -8.44 -18.85
N THR A 18 19.38 -8.01 -19.84
CA THR A 18 19.91 -7.48 -21.10
C THR A 18 19.67 -5.97 -21.19
N THR A 19 20.74 -5.18 -21.23
CA THR A 19 20.68 -3.71 -21.38
C THR A 19 21.33 -3.24 -22.68
N GLY A 20 21.03 -1.99 -23.10
CA GLY A 20 21.60 -1.37 -24.30
C GLY A 20 21.10 -1.92 -25.64
N ARG A 21 20.15 -2.87 -25.64
CA ARG A 21 19.60 -3.48 -26.86
C ARG A 21 18.20 -2.98 -27.22
N TYR A 22 17.36 -2.78 -26.21
CA TYR A 22 15.95 -2.45 -26.36
C TYR A 22 15.70 -1.03 -25.87
N ALA A 23 14.68 -0.35 -26.42
CA ALA A 23 14.24 0.99 -26.05
C ALA A 23 15.40 2.05 -25.94
N PRO A 24 16.17 2.28 -27.03
CA PRO A 24 17.40 3.09 -26.97
C PRO A 24 17.15 4.60 -26.72
N GLN A 25 15.91 5.06 -26.70
CA GLN A 25 15.56 6.44 -26.36
C GLN A 25 15.13 6.63 -24.90
N ALA A 26 14.91 5.54 -24.17
CA ALA A 26 14.69 5.62 -22.73
C ALA A 26 15.99 6.01 -22.02
N GLY A 27 15.90 6.70 -20.90
CA GLY A 27 17.08 7.02 -20.08
C GLY A 27 17.81 5.75 -19.63
N GLY A 28 17.06 4.75 -19.16
CA GLY A 28 17.54 3.41 -18.86
C GLY A 28 16.55 2.34 -19.30
N SER A 29 17.06 1.20 -19.76
CA SER A 29 16.22 0.07 -20.14
C SER A 29 16.88 -1.26 -19.83
N VAL A 30 16.09 -2.23 -19.41
CA VAL A 30 16.52 -3.60 -19.16
C VAL A 30 15.44 -4.60 -19.56
N MET A 31 15.81 -5.65 -20.27
CA MET A 31 15.00 -6.85 -20.44
C MET A 31 15.37 -7.80 -19.32
N VAL A 32 14.40 -8.17 -18.50
CA VAL A 32 14.55 -9.15 -17.42
C VAL A 32 13.89 -10.44 -17.87
N GLU A 33 14.66 -11.53 -17.91
CA GLU A 33 14.19 -12.83 -18.37
C GLU A 33 14.48 -13.90 -17.32
N CYS A 34 13.51 -14.77 -17.06
CA CYS A 34 13.67 -15.96 -16.24
C CYS A 34 12.79 -17.08 -16.80
N GLY A 35 13.37 -18.22 -17.18
CA GLY A 35 12.65 -19.21 -17.97
C GLY A 35 12.13 -18.59 -19.26
N ASP A 36 10.84 -18.80 -19.56
CA ASP A 36 10.16 -18.22 -20.71
C ASP A 36 9.42 -16.91 -20.35
N THR A 37 9.55 -16.41 -19.14
CA THR A 37 9.03 -15.08 -18.76
C THR A 37 10.03 -13.98 -19.12
N ALA A 38 9.56 -12.94 -19.82
CA ALA A 38 10.35 -11.78 -20.22
C ALA A 38 9.59 -10.47 -19.97
N VAL A 39 10.21 -9.55 -19.25
CA VAL A 39 9.66 -8.22 -18.94
C VAL A 39 10.64 -7.14 -19.40
N LEU A 40 10.20 -6.26 -20.27
CA LEU A 40 10.96 -5.07 -20.64
C LEU A 40 10.63 -3.95 -19.66
N VAL A 41 11.63 -3.43 -18.99
CA VAL A 41 11.46 -2.30 -18.07
C VAL A 41 12.27 -1.10 -18.52
N THR A 42 11.62 0.07 -18.56
CA THR A 42 12.24 1.33 -18.94
C THR A 42 12.05 2.37 -17.85
N ALA A 43 13.04 3.23 -17.65
CA ALA A 43 12.96 4.41 -16.81
C ALA A 43 13.34 5.65 -17.63
N THR A 44 12.52 6.69 -17.51
CA THR A 44 12.73 7.96 -18.19
C THR A 44 12.46 9.10 -17.23
N SER A 45 13.31 10.13 -17.26
CA SER A 45 13.09 11.37 -16.51
C SER A 45 12.96 12.55 -17.45
N GLY A 46 12.15 13.52 -17.06
CA GLY A 46 11.95 14.78 -17.77
C GLY A 46 11.93 15.95 -16.80
N THR A 47 12.11 17.17 -17.32
CA THR A 47 12.05 18.39 -16.50
C THR A 47 10.71 18.51 -15.80
N GLY A 48 10.75 18.69 -14.49
CA GLY A 48 9.56 18.84 -13.67
C GLY A 48 8.75 20.10 -14.02
N ARG A 49 7.47 20.04 -13.77
CA ARG A 49 6.54 21.16 -13.97
C ARG A 49 6.69 22.19 -12.84
N GLU A 50 6.65 23.48 -13.19
CA GLU A 50 6.69 24.53 -12.18
C GLU A 50 5.49 24.46 -11.19
N GLY A 51 5.78 24.71 -9.92
CA GLY A 51 4.76 24.84 -8.87
C GLY A 51 4.22 23.55 -8.29
N ILE A 52 4.77 22.36 -8.65
CA ILE A 52 4.44 21.11 -7.96
C ILE A 52 5.26 20.97 -6.67
N ASP A 53 4.64 20.36 -5.65
CA ASP A 53 5.21 20.16 -4.32
C ASP A 53 5.37 18.67 -3.95
N PHE A 54 5.18 17.77 -4.91
CA PHE A 54 5.31 16.33 -4.75
C PHE A 54 6.21 15.73 -5.85
N LEU A 55 6.65 14.48 -5.65
CA LEU A 55 7.36 13.70 -6.67
C LEU A 55 6.38 13.17 -7.72
N PRO A 56 6.46 13.61 -8.99
CA PRO A 56 5.60 13.12 -10.07
C PRO A 56 6.12 11.79 -10.64
N LEU A 57 6.11 10.74 -9.81
CA LEU A 57 6.47 9.39 -10.20
C LEU A 57 5.25 8.65 -10.76
N ILE A 58 5.41 8.09 -11.94
CA ILE A 58 4.43 7.22 -12.60
C ILE A 58 5.10 5.86 -12.82
N CYS A 59 4.50 4.81 -12.24
CA CYS A 59 4.88 3.42 -12.50
C CYS A 59 3.71 2.74 -13.21
N ASP A 60 3.96 2.22 -14.41
CA ASP A 60 2.99 1.50 -15.21
C ASP A 60 3.47 0.06 -15.45
N TYR A 61 2.55 -0.89 -15.33
CA TYR A 61 2.76 -2.25 -15.76
C TYR A 61 1.74 -2.58 -16.85
N GLU A 62 2.26 -3.03 -17.97
CA GLU A 62 1.48 -3.30 -19.17
C GLU A 62 1.44 -4.80 -19.46
N GLU A 63 0.24 -5.36 -19.48
CA GLU A 63 0.01 -6.73 -19.91
C GLU A 63 -0.30 -6.77 -21.39
N ARG A 64 0.37 -7.67 -22.10
CA ARG A 64 0.09 -7.96 -23.49
C ARG A 64 -0.36 -9.41 -23.60
N LEU A 65 -1.58 -9.66 -24.03
CA LEU A 65 -2.15 -11.02 -24.09
C LEU A 65 -1.37 -11.95 -25.02
N TYR A 66 -0.65 -11.39 -26.00
CA TYR A 66 0.29 -12.19 -26.80
C TYR A 66 1.42 -12.81 -25.97
N ALA A 67 1.74 -12.28 -24.78
CA ALA A 67 2.73 -12.86 -23.87
C ALA A 67 2.35 -14.29 -23.44
N ALA A 68 1.04 -14.58 -23.39
CA ALA A 68 0.49 -15.92 -23.14
C ALA A 68 -0.08 -16.56 -24.43
N GLY A 69 0.30 -16.07 -25.64
CA GLY A 69 -0.18 -16.59 -26.90
C GLY A 69 -1.67 -16.35 -27.17
N ARG A 70 -2.29 -15.36 -26.52
CA ARG A 70 -3.74 -15.08 -26.62
C ARG A 70 -4.03 -13.79 -27.37
N ILE A 71 -5.21 -13.75 -28.02
CA ILE A 71 -5.78 -12.54 -28.63
C ILE A 71 -6.81 -11.97 -27.65
N PRO A 72 -6.85 -10.64 -27.41
CA PRO A 72 -7.82 -10.01 -26.53
C PRO A 72 -9.27 -10.37 -26.85
N GLY A 73 -10.06 -10.72 -25.83
CA GLY A 73 -11.47 -11.12 -25.96
C GLY A 73 -12.42 -9.98 -26.35
N SER A 74 -11.99 -8.71 -26.17
CA SER A 74 -12.79 -7.53 -26.50
C SER A 74 -13.17 -7.44 -27.98
N PHE A 75 -14.24 -6.70 -28.31
CA PHE A 75 -14.68 -6.48 -29.70
C PHE A 75 -13.55 -5.94 -30.61
N MET A 76 -12.74 -5.01 -30.08
CA MET A 76 -11.63 -4.40 -30.85
C MET A 76 -10.41 -5.33 -31.00
N ARG A 77 -10.40 -6.50 -30.34
CA ARG A 77 -9.25 -7.42 -30.31
C ARG A 77 -7.94 -6.72 -29.94
N ARG A 78 -8.03 -5.77 -29.04
CA ARG A 78 -6.91 -4.97 -28.53
C ARG A 78 -7.08 -4.77 -27.02
N GLU A 79 -5.96 -4.75 -26.30
CA GLU A 79 -5.93 -4.35 -24.90
C GLU A 79 -6.50 -2.93 -24.74
N GLY A 80 -7.38 -2.77 -23.76
CA GLY A 80 -8.04 -1.51 -23.44
C GLY A 80 -7.44 -0.85 -22.21
N ARG A 81 -8.28 -0.61 -21.20
CA ARG A 81 -7.80 -0.14 -19.88
C ARG A 81 -7.00 -1.24 -19.20
N PRO A 82 -5.95 -0.89 -18.43
CA PRO A 82 -5.23 -1.87 -17.65
C PRO A 82 -6.19 -2.69 -16.77
N PRO A 83 -6.11 -4.02 -16.80
CA PRO A 83 -6.89 -4.86 -15.91
C PRO A 83 -6.52 -4.63 -14.44
N GLU A 84 -7.34 -5.15 -13.53
CA GLU A 84 -7.10 -5.04 -12.07
C GLU A 84 -5.70 -5.53 -11.70
N ARG A 85 -5.29 -6.68 -12.23
CA ARG A 85 -3.97 -7.28 -12.01
C ARG A 85 -2.83 -6.33 -12.44
N ALA A 86 -2.89 -5.75 -13.64
CA ALA A 86 -1.88 -4.79 -14.10
C ALA A 86 -1.81 -3.54 -13.21
N THR A 87 -2.96 -3.07 -12.74
CA THR A 87 -3.04 -1.95 -11.77
C THR A 87 -2.37 -2.32 -10.44
N LEU A 88 -2.57 -3.54 -9.94
CA LEU A 88 -1.97 -4.02 -8.69
C LEU A 88 -0.45 -4.19 -8.83
N ILE A 89 0.04 -4.73 -9.96
CA ILE A 89 1.48 -4.85 -10.22
C ILE A 89 2.12 -3.47 -10.41
N SER A 90 1.44 -2.52 -11.07
CA SER A 90 1.90 -1.11 -11.10
C SER A 90 2.11 -0.55 -9.70
N ARG A 91 1.21 -0.86 -8.76
CA ARG A 91 1.34 -0.47 -7.35
C ARG A 91 2.46 -1.23 -6.64
N LEU A 92 2.64 -2.51 -6.97
CA LEU A 92 3.72 -3.33 -6.42
C LEU A 92 5.10 -2.77 -6.81
N ILE A 93 5.22 -2.12 -7.99
CA ILE A 93 6.43 -1.40 -8.42
C ILE A 93 6.53 -0.04 -7.73
N ASP A 94 5.47 0.77 -7.75
CA ASP A 94 5.47 2.16 -7.25
C ASP A 94 5.79 2.22 -5.74
N ARG A 95 5.19 1.36 -4.94
CA ARG A 95 5.26 1.42 -3.47
C ARG A 95 6.69 1.28 -2.92
N PRO A 96 7.50 0.30 -3.31
CA PRO A 96 8.88 0.19 -2.84
C PRO A 96 9.83 1.18 -3.53
N MET A 97 9.52 1.65 -4.75
CA MET A 97 10.35 2.61 -5.48
C MET A 97 10.21 4.04 -4.93
N ARG A 98 8.99 4.46 -4.63
CA ARG A 98 8.67 5.85 -4.25
C ARG A 98 9.47 6.39 -3.06
N PRO A 99 9.64 5.69 -1.93
CA PRO A 99 10.41 6.16 -0.79
C PRO A 99 11.92 6.27 -1.05
N LEU A 100 12.40 5.67 -2.13
CA LEU A 100 13.82 5.68 -2.49
C LEU A 100 14.22 6.88 -3.36
N PHE A 101 13.26 7.69 -3.80
CA PHE A 101 13.55 8.97 -4.44
C PHE A 101 13.63 10.09 -3.39
N PRO A 102 14.51 11.09 -3.60
CA PRO A 102 14.62 12.22 -2.68
C PRO A 102 13.30 12.98 -2.54
N SER A 103 12.93 13.36 -1.33
CA SER A 103 11.68 14.09 -1.04
C SER A 103 11.62 15.48 -1.70
N TRP A 104 12.76 16.04 -2.07
CA TRP A 104 12.90 17.33 -2.78
C TRP A 104 12.82 17.20 -4.30
N MET A 105 12.92 15.99 -4.88
CA MET A 105 12.88 15.78 -6.33
C MET A 105 11.52 16.17 -6.91
N ARG A 106 11.57 16.89 -8.02
CA ARG A 106 10.38 17.41 -8.72
C ARG A 106 10.36 17.07 -10.21
N ASP A 107 11.39 16.36 -10.69
CA ASP A 107 11.44 15.88 -12.08
C ASP A 107 10.32 14.86 -12.33
N ASP A 108 9.75 14.91 -13.53
CA ASP A 108 8.79 13.89 -13.97
C ASP A 108 9.55 12.58 -14.19
N ILE A 109 9.17 11.52 -13.49
CA ILE A 109 9.77 10.18 -13.62
C ILE A 109 8.70 9.20 -14.06
N GLN A 110 8.97 8.45 -15.12
CA GLN A 110 8.12 7.38 -15.57
C GLN A 110 8.90 6.06 -15.66
N ILE A 111 8.36 5.03 -15.02
CA ILE A 111 8.83 3.65 -15.09
C ILE A 111 7.73 2.84 -15.77
N VAL A 112 8.07 2.16 -16.86
CA VAL A 112 7.13 1.30 -17.58
C VAL A 112 7.71 -0.11 -17.67
N ALA A 113 6.99 -1.07 -17.10
CA ALA A 113 7.28 -2.49 -17.22
C ALA A 113 6.26 -3.14 -18.16
N THR A 114 6.72 -3.81 -19.20
CA THR A 114 5.86 -4.48 -20.19
C THR A 114 6.15 -5.98 -20.20
N CYS A 115 5.16 -6.79 -19.86
CA CYS A 115 5.25 -8.25 -19.96
C CYS A 115 5.15 -8.66 -21.43
N LEU A 116 6.23 -9.19 -21.98
CA LEU A 116 6.36 -9.57 -23.39
C LEU A 116 6.24 -11.08 -23.62
N SER A 117 6.53 -11.87 -22.59
CA SER A 117 6.36 -13.33 -22.56
C SER A 117 6.09 -13.76 -21.11
N LEU A 118 5.22 -14.74 -20.91
CA LEU A 118 4.86 -15.25 -19.58
C LEU A 118 4.87 -16.77 -19.53
N ASP A 119 5.66 -17.32 -18.61
CA ASP A 119 5.62 -18.71 -18.17
C ASP A 119 4.86 -18.77 -16.83
N GLU A 120 3.84 -19.60 -16.73
CA GLU A 120 3.05 -19.79 -15.50
C GLU A 120 3.89 -20.28 -14.31
N ARG A 121 5.09 -20.79 -14.56
CA ARG A 121 6.05 -21.21 -13.52
C ARG A 121 6.86 -20.04 -12.96
N VAL A 122 6.86 -18.89 -13.63
CA VAL A 122 7.66 -17.72 -13.26
C VAL A 122 6.79 -16.45 -13.34
N PRO A 123 6.12 -16.05 -12.26
CA PRO A 123 5.38 -14.81 -12.20
C PRO A 123 6.24 -13.59 -12.57
N SER A 124 5.68 -12.68 -13.33
CA SER A 124 6.41 -11.54 -13.93
C SER A 124 6.57 -10.33 -13.00
N ASP A 125 5.81 -10.27 -11.93
CA ASP A 125 5.68 -9.08 -11.06
C ASP A 125 6.98 -8.74 -10.30
N VAL A 126 7.57 -9.69 -9.59
CA VAL A 126 8.85 -9.47 -8.87
C VAL A 126 10.02 -9.21 -9.82
N LEU A 127 9.98 -9.78 -11.04
CA LEU A 127 10.94 -9.46 -12.09
C LEU A 127 10.79 -8.00 -12.53
N ALA A 128 9.54 -7.52 -12.68
CA ALA A 128 9.23 -6.13 -13.02
C ALA A 128 9.72 -5.16 -11.94
N VAL A 129 9.56 -5.49 -10.63
CA VAL A 129 10.04 -4.67 -9.51
C VAL A 129 11.58 -4.57 -9.52
N THR A 130 12.29 -5.69 -9.66
CA THR A 130 13.75 -5.72 -9.74
C THR A 130 14.25 -5.01 -11.00
N GLY A 131 13.55 -5.19 -12.13
CA GLY A 131 13.82 -4.47 -13.38
C GLY A 131 13.63 -2.96 -13.26
N ALA A 132 12.64 -2.50 -12.49
CA ALA A 132 12.40 -1.08 -12.25
C ALA A 132 13.58 -0.41 -11.51
N SER A 133 14.13 -1.07 -10.49
CA SER A 133 15.36 -0.65 -9.83
C SER A 133 16.52 -0.55 -10.84
N MET A 134 16.76 -1.61 -11.60
CA MET A 134 17.85 -1.65 -12.55
C MET A 134 17.72 -0.61 -13.67
N ALA A 135 16.52 -0.43 -14.24
CA ALA A 135 16.28 0.59 -15.28
C ALA A 135 16.50 2.00 -14.74
N THR A 136 16.12 2.30 -13.50
CA THR A 136 16.32 3.59 -12.85
C THR A 136 17.82 3.89 -12.61
N LEU A 137 18.58 2.89 -12.20
CA LEU A 137 20.03 2.99 -12.02
C LEU A 137 20.74 3.18 -13.36
N LEU A 138 20.34 2.45 -14.41
CA LEU A 138 20.85 2.59 -15.77
C LEU A 138 20.54 3.97 -16.39
N ALA A 139 19.44 4.60 -15.95
CA ALA A 139 19.07 5.95 -16.37
C ALA A 139 19.83 7.04 -15.62
N GLU A 140 20.71 6.68 -14.68
CA GLU A 140 21.47 7.61 -13.82
C GLU A 140 20.58 8.61 -13.05
N ILE A 141 19.31 8.23 -12.79
CA ILE A 141 18.37 9.04 -12.01
C ILE A 141 18.80 8.98 -10.53
N PRO A 142 18.87 10.11 -9.81
CA PRO A 142 19.22 10.13 -8.38
C PRO A 142 18.23 9.29 -7.55
N PHE A 143 18.71 8.22 -6.93
CA PHE A 143 17.90 7.17 -6.34
C PHE A 143 18.65 6.46 -5.20
N TYR A 144 17.99 6.17 -4.07
CA TYR A 144 18.60 5.47 -2.91
C TYR A 144 18.55 3.93 -3.06
N GLY A 145 18.54 3.42 -4.30
CA GLY A 145 18.69 1.99 -4.59
C GLY A 145 20.17 1.53 -4.49
N PRO A 146 20.46 0.28 -4.94
CA PRO A 146 19.55 -0.66 -5.59
C PRO A 146 18.47 -1.23 -4.67
N MET A 147 17.43 -1.74 -5.29
CA MET A 147 16.32 -2.43 -4.64
C MET A 147 15.97 -3.70 -5.42
N ALA A 148 15.55 -4.73 -4.71
CA ALA A 148 15.03 -5.95 -5.34
C ALA A 148 13.77 -6.43 -4.61
N ALA A 149 13.03 -7.33 -5.26
CA ALA A 149 11.89 -8.01 -4.67
C ALA A 149 11.90 -9.50 -5.01
N VAL A 150 11.39 -10.29 -4.07
CA VAL A 150 11.11 -11.71 -4.25
C VAL A 150 9.70 -12.03 -3.78
N ARG A 151 9.17 -13.15 -4.28
CA ARG A 151 7.96 -13.76 -3.76
C ARG A 151 8.33 -14.97 -2.91
N VAL A 152 7.67 -15.14 -1.78
CA VAL A 152 7.84 -16.27 -0.87
C VAL A 152 6.51 -17.01 -0.75
N GLY A 153 6.52 -18.31 -0.98
CA GLY A 153 5.42 -19.21 -0.70
C GLY A 153 5.72 -20.08 0.51
N LEU A 154 4.68 -20.66 1.13
CA LEU A 154 4.80 -21.70 2.14
C LEU A 154 4.05 -22.93 1.65
N LEU A 155 4.76 -24.02 1.38
CA LEU A 155 4.22 -25.29 0.89
C LEU A 155 4.44 -26.39 1.95
N GLY A 156 3.42 -26.70 2.72
CA GLY A 156 3.58 -27.47 3.94
C GLY A 156 4.43 -26.68 4.95
N ASP A 157 5.57 -27.24 5.34
CA ASP A 157 6.49 -26.60 6.30
C ASP A 157 7.68 -25.90 5.62
N ASP A 158 7.74 -25.89 4.27
CA ASP A 158 8.89 -25.39 3.53
C ASP A 158 8.61 -24.03 2.87
N PHE A 159 9.46 -23.04 3.13
CA PHE A 159 9.47 -21.79 2.37
C PHE A 159 10.10 -21.99 1.00
N VAL A 160 9.46 -21.45 -0.03
CA VAL A 160 9.92 -21.48 -1.42
C VAL A 160 10.04 -20.08 -2.00
N LEU A 161 11.11 -19.83 -2.77
CA LEU A 161 11.32 -18.55 -3.47
C LEU A 161 10.65 -18.57 -4.84
N ASN A 162 10.03 -17.46 -5.18
CA ASN A 162 9.39 -17.21 -6.48
C ASN A 162 8.53 -18.39 -6.94
N PRO A 163 7.55 -18.86 -6.12
CA PRO A 163 6.69 -19.98 -6.46
C PRO A 163 5.91 -19.71 -7.75
N SER A 164 5.60 -20.78 -8.48
CA SER A 164 4.71 -20.76 -9.64
C SER A 164 3.27 -20.39 -9.22
N TYR A 165 2.41 -19.99 -10.17
CA TYR A 165 1.00 -19.71 -9.88
C TYR A 165 0.28 -20.90 -9.21
N ARG A 166 0.61 -22.15 -9.60
CA ARG A 166 0.03 -23.36 -9.00
C ARG A 166 0.51 -23.58 -7.56
N GLU A 167 1.75 -23.25 -7.26
CA GLU A 167 2.29 -23.32 -5.90
C GLU A 167 1.70 -22.23 -5.02
N ILE A 168 1.50 -21.00 -5.53
CA ILE A 168 0.80 -19.92 -4.83
C ILE A 168 -0.63 -20.34 -4.46
N GLU A 169 -1.35 -20.96 -5.41
CA GLU A 169 -2.74 -21.40 -5.18
C GLU A 169 -2.86 -22.51 -4.14
N ARG A 170 -1.84 -23.36 -4.00
CA ARG A 170 -1.83 -24.50 -3.07
C ARG A 170 -1.16 -24.18 -1.73
N GLY A 171 -0.38 -23.14 -1.69
CA GLY A 171 0.40 -22.75 -0.52
C GLY A 171 -0.45 -21.98 0.50
N ASP A 172 0.04 -21.95 1.72
CA ASP A 172 -0.58 -21.21 2.81
C ASP A 172 -0.09 -19.76 2.91
N LEU A 173 0.94 -19.38 2.13
CA LEU A 173 1.51 -18.03 2.07
C LEU A 173 1.74 -17.61 0.63
N ASP A 174 1.32 -16.39 0.32
CA ASP A 174 1.68 -15.61 -0.88
C ASP A 174 2.23 -14.27 -0.41
N LEU A 175 3.55 -14.17 -0.26
CA LEU A 175 4.23 -13.03 0.33
C LEU A 175 5.19 -12.41 -0.68
N VAL A 176 5.11 -11.11 -0.91
CA VAL A 176 6.12 -10.33 -1.63
C VAL A 176 6.91 -9.48 -0.64
N VAL A 177 8.23 -9.61 -0.69
CA VAL A 177 9.18 -8.80 0.10
C VAL A 177 10.03 -7.99 -0.86
N ALA A 178 10.06 -6.66 -0.69
CA ALA A 178 11.00 -5.78 -1.37
C ALA A 178 11.89 -5.07 -0.36
N GLY A 179 13.16 -4.89 -0.71
CA GLY A 179 14.13 -4.30 0.20
C GLY A 179 15.31 -3.62 -0.51
N THR A 180 16.06 -2.87 0.28
CA THR A 180 17.34 -2.24 -0.04
C THR A 180 18.44 -2.83 0.85
N PRO A 181 19.72 -2.44 0.70
CA PRO A 181 20.76 -2.80 1.66
C PRO A 181 20.48 -2.35 3.11
N GLU A 182 19.61 -1.35 3.29
CA GLU A 182 19.27 -0.79 4.61
C GLU A 182 18.14 -1.55 5.33
N GLY A 183 17.37 -2.35 4.60
CA GLY A 183 16.27 -3.14 5.15
C GLY A 183 15.10 -3.32 4.20
N VAL A 184 14.01 -3.85 4.75
CA VAL A 184 12.76 -4.06 4.02
C VAL A 184 12.04 -2.73 3.79
N VAL A 185 11.55 -2.51 2.57
CA VAL A 185 10.83 -1.28 2.18
C VAL A 185 9.36 -1.53 1.86
N MET A 186 8.98 -2.77 1.54
CA MET A 186 7.60 -3.11 1.25
C MET A 186 7.38 -4.59 1.54
N VAL A 187 6.23 -4.88 2.15
CA VAL A 187 5.69 -6.23 2.32
C VAL A 187 4.24 -6.24 1.84
N GLU A 188 3.86 -7.28 1.12
CA GLU A 188 2.48 -7.56 0.77
C GLU A 188 2.22 -9.05 0.84
N ALA A 189 1.21 -9.49 1.62
CA ALA A 189 0.92 -10.91 1.76
C ALA A 189 -0.57 -11.22 1.78
N GLY A 190 -0.89 -12.41 1.26
CA GLY A 190 -2.06 -13.20 1.58
C GLY A 190 -1.62 -14.45 2.33
N ALA A 191 -2.36 -14.87 3.35
CA ALA A 191 -2.00 -16.01 4.17
C ALA A 191 -3.24 -16.80 4.60
N ASN A 192 -3.11 -18.11 4.72
CA ASN A 192 -4.20 -18.98 5.18
C ASN A 192 -4.20 -19.11 6.70
N GLN A 193 -4.51 -17.99 7.39
CA GLN A 193 -4.58 -17.93 8.85
C GLN A 193 -3.26 -18.37 9.54
N LEU A 194 -2.11 -17.98 8.96
CA LEU A 194 -0.79 -18.28 9.50
C LEU A 194 -0.49 -17.50 10.79
N THR A 195 0.32 -18.07 11.65
CA THR A 195 0.77 -17.38 12.87
C THR A 195 1.63 -16.16 12.52
N GLU A 196 1.72 -15.22 13.45
CA GLU A 196 2.62 -14.07 13.32
C GLU A 196 4.06 -14.53 13.10
N GLN A 197 4.49 -15.63 13.74
CA GLN A 197 5.84 -16.16 13.63
C GLN A 197 6.13 -16.70 12.23
N ASP A 198 5.23 -17.48 11.63
CA ASP A 198 5.40 -18.02 10.27
C ASP A 198 5.57 -16.89 9.25
N VAL A 199 4.79 -15.82 9.40
CA VAL A 199 4.88 -14.66 8.50
C VAL A 199 6.20 -13.90 8.69
N ILE A 200 6.67 -13.74 9.93
CA ILE A 200 7.95 -13.08 10.25
C ILE A 200 9.11 -13.90 9.65
N GLU A 201 9.10 -15.22 9.80
CA GLU A 201 10.10 -16.11 9.21
C GLU A 201 10.10 -16.04 7.68
N GLY A 202 8.91 -15.98 7.06
CA GLY A 202 8.78 -15.76 5.62
C GLY A 202 9.35 -14.42 5.15
N ILE A 203 9.17 -13.33 5.92
CA ILE A 203 9.76 -12.03 5.61
C ILE A 203 11.28 -12.07 5.72
N ASP A 204 11.83 -12.71 6.74
CA ASP A 204 13.28 -12.85 6.95
C ASP A 204 13.92 -13.66 5.82
N PHE A 205 13.35 -14.83 5.53
CA PHE A 205 13.74 -15.67 4.40
C PHE A 205 13.73 -14.93 3.06
N GLY A 206 12.66 -14.16 2.79
CA GLY A 206 12.56 -13.34 1.57
C GLY A 206 13.59 -12.20 1.54
N TYR A 207 13.87 -11.57 2.67
CA TYR A 207 14.83 -10.47 2.71
C TYR A 207 16.28 -10.93 2.52
N GLU A 208 16.65 -12.13 3.01
CA GLU A 208 17.95 -12.73 2.69
C GLU A 208 18.12 -12.87 1.18
N ALA A 209 17.13 -13.40 0.48
CA ALA A 209 17.14 -13.56 -0.97
C ALA A 209 17.17 -12.20 -1.72
N VAL A 210 16.46 -11.18 -1.21
CA VAL A 210 16.51 -9.80 -1.74
C VAL A 210 17.94 -9.27 -1.70
N THR A 211 18.70 -9.51 -0.62
CA THR A 211 20.09 -9.02 -0.50
C THR A 211 21.02 -9.65 -1.54
N GLU A 212 20.77 -10.88 -1.95
CA GLU A 212 21.55 -11.53 -3.03
C GLU A 212 21.30 -10.86 -4.40
N LEU A 213 20.04 -10.58 -4.71
CA LEU A 213 19.67 -9.88 -5.96
C LEU A 213 20.22 -8.44 -6.00
N ILE A 214 20.29 -7.76 -4.87
CA ILE A 214 20.90 -6.43 -4.76
C ILE A 214 22.40 -6.47 -5.09
N LYS A 215 23.15 -7.40 -4.48
CA LYS A 215 24.59 -7.59 -4.77
C LYS A 215 24.84 -7.90 -6.25
N ALA A 216 23.95 -8.68 -6.85
CA ALA A 216 24.03 -8.99 -8.27
C ALA A 216 23.81 -7.75 -9.15
N GLN A 217 22.82 -6.90 -8.83
CA GLN A 217 22.61 -5.61 -9.53
C GLN A 217 23.85 -4.72 -9.42
N GLU A 218 24.45 -4.58 -8.24
CA GLU A 218 25.67 -3.79 -8.03
C GLU A 218 26.84 -4.32 -8.86
N SER A 219 27.00 -5.64 -8.98
CA SER A 219 28.02 -6.26 -9.83
C SER A 219 27.82 -5.90 -11.31
N ILE A 220 26.57 -5.99 -11.78
CA ILE A 220 26.21 -5.67 -13.18
C ILE A 220 26.50 -4.20 -13.49
N LEU A 221 26.13 -3.27 -12.60
CA LEU A 221 26.39 -1.84 -12.80
C LEU A 221 27.88 -1.54 -12.96
N LYS A 222 28.73 -2.17 -12.13
CA LYS A 222 30.20 -2.05 -12.25
C LYS A 222 30.71 -2.55 -13.60
N GLU A 223 30.19 -3.69 -14.06
CA GLU A 223 30.60 -4.30 -15.32
C GLU A 223 30.16 -3.50 -16.55
N VAL A 224 28.99 -2.85 -16.52
CA VAL A 224 28.53 -1.98 -17.61
C VAL A 224 29.13 -0.57 -17.51
N GLY A 225 29.92 -0.27 -16.46
CA GLY A 225 30.61 1.01 -16.28
C GLY A 225 29.72 2.14 -15.80
N ILE A 226 28.57 1.84 -15.21
CA ILE A 226 27.65 2.84 -14.67
C ILE A 226 27.89 3.04 -13.17
N THR A 227 28.03 4.29 -12.77
CA THR A 227 28.15 4.68 -11.37
C THR A 227 26.81 5.19 -10.88
N GLN A 228 26.31 4.61 -9.80
CA GLN A 228 25.07 5.05 -9.18
C GLN A 228 25.15 6.55 -8.80
N VAL A 229 24.20 7.33 -9.27
CA VAL A 229 24.04 8.73 -8.85
C VAL A 229 23.32 8.74 -7.51
N LYS A 230 24.06 9.07 -6.45
CA LYS A 230 23.46 9.28 -5.13
C LYS A 230 22.79 10.63 -5.06
N PRO A 231 21.56 10.71 -4.51
CA PRO A 231 20.91 12.00 -4.31
C PRO A 231 21.76 12.93 -3.42
N SER A 232 21.96 14.15 -3.85
CA SER A 232 22.57 15.22 -3.04
C SER A 232 21.48 16.20 -2.61
N GLU A 233 21.42 16.49 -1.31
CA GLU A 233 20.46 17.46 -0.81
C GLU A 233 20.75 18.86 -1.38
N PRO A 234 19.73 19.56 -1.92
CA PRO A 234 19.91 20.96 -2.34
C PRO A 234 20.12 21.85 -1.12
N GLU A 235 20.80 22.97 -1.32
CA GLU A 235 20.86 24.00 -0.28
C GLU A 235 19.45 24.49 0.07
N VAL A 236 19.05 24.27 1.31
CA VAL A 236 17.74 24.71 1.81
C VAL A 236 17.87 26.10 2.42
N ASP A 237 17.06 27.05 1.91
CA ASP A 237 16.93 28.35 2.57
C ASP A 237 16.34 28.17 3.97
N SER A 238 17.15 28.36 4.99
CA SER A 238 16.77 28.22 6.40
C SER A 238 16.04 29.45 6.98
N THR A 239 15.84 30.50 6.20
CA THR A 239 15.25 31.77 6.65
C THR A 239 13.86 31.58 7.25
N ILE A 240 12.95 30.92 6.51
CA ILE A 240 11.58 30.65 6.98
C ILE A 240 11.53 29.58 8.08
N PRO A 241 12.19 28.41 7.96
CA PRO A 241 12.27 27.43 9.04
C PRO A 241 12.71 28.05 10.37
N THR A 242 13.83 28.78 10.38
CA THR A 242 14.38 29.42 11.59
C THR A 242 13.42 30.45 12.19
N TYR A 243 12.77 31.26 11.35
CA TYR A 243 11.78 32.22 11.80
C TYR A 243 10.58 31.55 12.47
N LEU A 244 10.04 30.49 11.86
CA LEU A 244 8.91 29.72 12.40
C LEU A 244 9.28 28.99 13.69
N GLU A 245 10.44 28.36 13.76
CA GLU A 245 10.91 27.71 14.99
C GLU A 245 10.97 28.67 16.17
N LYS A 246 11.49 29.86 15.95
CA LYS A 246 11.58 30.90 16.99
C LYS A 246 10.22 31.41 17.46
N ASN A 247 9.26 31.59 16.54
CA ASN A 247 8.02 32.32 16.82
C ASN A 247 6.81 31.41 17.05
N CYS A 248 6.83 30.14 16.56
CA CYS A 248 5.65 29.27 16.57
C CYS A 248 5.81 28.01 17.42
N THR A 249 7.02 27.56 17.77
CA THR A 249 7.24 26.28 18.48
C THR A 249 6.43 26.20 19.76
N LYS A 250 6.39 27.26 20.56
CA LYS A 250 5.65 27.27 21.82
C LYS A 250 4.14 27.18 21.60
N SER A 251 3.57 28.01 20.74
CA SER A 251 2.13 28.06 20.49
C SER A 251 1.61 26.79 19.81
N ILE A 252 2.36 26.24 18.85
CA ILE A 252 2.04 24.93 18.25
C ILE A 252 2.08 23.84 19.32
N GLY A 253 3.15 23.78 20.14
CA GLY A 253 3.30 22.79 21.21
C GLY A 253 2.19 22.86 22.25
N GLU A 254 1.67 24.05 22.59
CA GLU A 254 0.53 24.22 23.49
C GLU A 254 -0.77 23.67 22.88
N VAL A 255 -1.00 23.84 21.57
CA VAL A 255 -2.15 23.26 20.88
C VAL A 255 -2.05 21.74 20.82
N LEU A 256 -0.87 21.20 20.52
CA LEU A 256 -0.65 19.75 20.41
C LEU A 256 -0.82 19.00 21.75
N LYS A 257 -0.66 19.67 22.88
CA LYS A 257 -0.88 19.11 24.23
C LYS A 257 -2.33 19.14 24.72
N GLN A 258 -3.24 19.73 23.94
CA GLN A 258 -4.68 19.74 24.26
C GLN A 258 -5.34 18.47 23.71
N PHE A 259 -5.21 17.34 24.39
CA PHE A 259 -5.65 16.03 23.91
C PHE A 259 -7.17 15.84 23.82
N GLU A 260 -7.96 16.65 24.52
CA GLU A 260 -9.44 16.54 24.53
C GLU A 260 -10.11 17.23 23.33
N GLN A 261 -9.35 17.99 22.53
CA GLN A 261 -9.88 18.70 21.37
C GLN A 261 -10.19 17.76 20.21
N THR A 262 -11.21 18.09 19.45
CA THR A 262 -11.53 17.42 18.20
C THR A 262 -10.46 17.72 17.13
N LYS A 263 -10.45 16.91 16.05
CA LYS A 263 -9.57 17.17 14.88
C LYS A 263 -9.80 18.58 14.32
N GLU A 264 -11.07 18.98 14.16
CA GLU A 264 -11.47 20.28 13.61
C GLU A 264 -11.00 21.44 14.50
N GLU A 265 -11.20 21.36 15.81
CA GLU A 265 -10.73 22.38 16.77
C GLU A 265 -9.20 22.52 16.75
N ARG A 266 -8.47 21.41 16.67
CA ARG A 266 -7.01 21.43 16.55
C ARG A 266 -6.57 22.09 15.26
N ASP A 267 -7.13 21.67 14.13
CA ASP A 267 -6.75 22.16 12.81
C ASP A 267 -7.08 23.67 12.70
N ASN A 268 -8.22 24.13 13.22
CA ASN A 268 -8.59 25.54 13.30
C ASN A 268 -7.59 26.36 14.14
N LYS A 269 -7.19 25.87 15.33
CA LYS A 269 -6.19 26.55 16.17
C LYS A 269 -4.81 26.65 15.49
N LEU A 270 -4.39 25.61 14.78
CA LEU A 270 -3.15 25.64 14.01
C LEU A 270 -3.23 26.64 12.84
N ASP A 271 -4.37 26.72 12.15
CA ASP A 271 -4.58 27.68 11.08
C ASP A 271 -4.66 29.13 11.62
N GLU A 272 -5.21 29.37 12.80
CA GLU A 272 -5.15 30.68 13.47
C GLU A 272 -3.70 31.10 13.77
N ILE A 273 -2.87 30.18 14.28
CA ILE A 273 -1.45 30.47 14.51
C ILE A 273 -0.76 30.83 13.21
N LYS A 274 -0.98 30.04 12.14
CA LYS A 274 -0.42 30.28 10.82
C LYS A 274 -0.83 31.65 10.25
N SER A 275 -2.12 32.01 10.37
CA SER A 275 -2.66 33.29 9.91
C SER A 275 -2.04 34.47 10.65
N LYS A 276 -1.94 34.41 11.99
CA LYS A 276 -1.28 35.46 12.79
C LYS A 276 0.19 35.66 12.43
N VAL A 277 0.90 34.55 12.13
CA VAL A 277 2.29 34.62 11.69
C VAL A 277 2.40 35.25 10.29
N GLN A 278 1.49 34.88 9.39
CA GLN A 278 1.43 35.48 8.06
C GLN A 278 1.21 37.01 8.14
N GLU A 279 0.21 37.46 8.91
CA GLU A 279 -0.04 38.88 9.17
C GLU A 279 1.17 39.61 9.74
N THR A 280 1.87 38.96 10.69
CA THR A 280 3.11 39.52 11.28
C THR A 280 4.21 39.69 10.23
N ILE A 281 4.39 38.73 9.33
CA ILE A 281 5.39 38.79 8.27
C ILE A 281 5.02 39.83 7.21
N GLU A 282 3.74 39.96 6.86
CA GLU A 282 3.24 40.99 5.94
C GLU A 282 3.50 42.39 6.47
N GLY A 283 3.45 42.60 7.79
CA GLY A 283 3.79 43.84 8.46
C GLY A 283 5.30 44.18 8.54
N LEU A 284 6.19 43.24 8.19
CA LEU A 284 7.62 43.51 8.14
C LEU A 284 7.99 44.46 7.00
N LYS A 285 9.16 45.11 7.11
CA LYS A 285 9.68 45.98 6.04
C LYS A 285 9.95 45.16 4.78
N ASP A 286 9.85 45.77 3.61
CA ASP A 286 9.97 45.09 2.31
C ASP A 286 11.41 44.55 2.03
N ASP A 287 12.40 45.08 2.70
CA ASP A 287 13.78 44.60 2.64
C ASP A 287 14.08 43.39 3.54
N ASN A 288 13.13 43.02 4.40
CA ASN A 288 13.27 41.88 5.31
C ASN A 288 13.37 40.56 4.54
N ALA A 289 14.38 39.74 4.89
CA ALA A 289 14.66 38.48 4.23
C ALA A 289 13.47 37.49 4.29
N VAL A 290 12.77 37.42 5.44
CA VAL A 290 11.59 36.55 5.63
C VAL A 290 10.47 36.96 4.70
N LYS A 291 10.16 38.28 4.62
CA LYS A 291 9.12 38.79 3.73
C LYS A 291 9.45 38.51 2.26
N LYS A 292 10.70 38.73 1.84
CA LYS A 292 11.15 38.43 0.48
C LYS A 292 11.02 36.96 0.13
N ALA A 293 11.42 36.06 1.03
CA ALA A 293 11.33 34.61 0.81
C ALA A 293 9.88 34.12 0.64
N ILE A 294 8.91 34.71 1.35
CA ILE A 294 7.47 34.38 1.20
C ILE A 294 6.88 34.98 -0.06
N THR A 295 7.28 36.21 -0.41
CA THR A 295 6.77 36.88 -1.62
C THR A 295 7.22 36.19 -2.90
N SER A 296 8.43 35.59 -2.89
CA SER A 296 8.94 34.81 -4.03
C SER A 296 8.19 33.49 -4.25
N ASN A 297 7.65 32.88 -3.17
CA ASN A 297 6.84 31.66 -3.25
C ASN A 297 5.84 31.60 -2.09
N ASN A 298 4.58 31.89 -2.38
CA ASN A 298 3.49 31.95 -1.41
C ASN A 298 3.17 30.60 -0.71
N LYS A 299 3.60 29.46 -1.26
CA LYS A 299 3.44 28.14 -0.63
C LYS A 299 4.49 27.85 0.44
N THR A 300 5.61 28.61 0.45
CA THR A 300 6.75 28.36 1.34
C THR A 300 6.36 28.42 2.81
N LEU A 301 5.59 29.41 3.22
CA LEU A 301 5.12 29.52 4.61
C LEU A 301 4.29 28.30 5.04
N GLY A 302 3.31 27.91 4.24
CA GLY A 302 2.44 26.77 4.55
C GLY A 302 3.20 25.46 4.67
N ASN A 303 4.13 25.21 3.75
CA ASN A 303 4.93 23.98 3.74
C ASN A 303 5.89 23.92 4.95
N ASN A 304 6.57 25.02 5.28
CA ASN A 304 7.45 25.07 6.44
C ASN A 304 6.69 25.02 7.77
N PHE A 305 5.50 25.62 7.85
CA PHE A 305 4.63 25.51 9.03
C PHE A 305 4.17 24.06 9.26
N LYS A 306 3.77 23.35 8.19
CA LYS A 306 3.44 21.92 8.26
C LYS A 306 4.64 21.08 8.69
N SER A 307 5.84 21.39 8.17
CA SER A 307 7.07 20.69 8.54
C SER A 307 7.43 20.89 10.01
N LEU A 308 7.30 22.11 10.54
CA LEU A 308 7.51 22.38 11.97
C LEU A 308 6.46 21.67 12.83
N THR A 309 5.19 21.70 12.45
CA THR A 309 4.11 20.98 13.15
C THR A 309 4.38 19.47 13.18
N LYS A 310 4.79 18.91 12.03
CA LYS A 310 5.21 17.50 11.92
C LYS A 310 6.35 17.19 12.89
N LYS A 311 7.40 18.00 12.90
CA LYS A 311 8.55 17.83 13.79
C LYS A 311 8.12 17.80 15.26
N LEU A 312 7.31 18.77 15.70
CA LEU A 312 6.86 18.87 17.09
C LEU A 312 5.97 17.70 17.51
N MET A 313 5.07 17.24 16.62
CA MET A 313 4.26 16.04 16.89
C MET A 313 5.11 14.79 17.04
N ARG A 314 6.09 14.57 16.16
CA ARG A 314 7.02 13.44 16.22
C ARG A 314 7.84 13.47 17.50
N GLU A 315 8.37 14.65 17.86
CA GLU A 315 9.09 14.84 19.12
C GLU A 315 8.25 14.51 20.36
N GLN A 316 6.97 14.94 20.38
CA GLN A 316 6.04 14.60 21.46
C GLN A 316 5.84 13.09 21.59
N ILE A 317 5.60 12.39 20.47
CA ILE A 317 5.39 10.95 20.48
C ILE A 317 6.64 10.19 20.94
N ILE A 318 7.82 10.61 20.48
CA ILE A 318 9.09 9.99 20.88
C ILE A 318 9.41 10.23 22.35
N LYS A 319 9.31 11.50 22.84
CA LYS A 319 9.72 11.90 24.20
C LYS A 319 8.69 11.53 25.26
N ASP A 320 7.41 11.82 24.97
CA ASP A 320 6.35 11.75 25.99
C ASP A 320 5.53 10.45 25.87
N GLY A 321 5.68 9.69 24.78
CA GLY A 321 4.89 8.49 24.48
C GLY A 321 3.40 8.79 24.31
N LYS A 322 3.03 10.05 24.08
CA LYS A 322 1.64 10.49 23.92
C LYS A 322 1.35 10.90 22.49
N ARG A 323 0.26 10.37 21.95
CA ARG A 323 -0.22 10.63 20.59
C ARG A 323 -1.00 11.94 20.55
N VAL A 324 -1.30 12.39 19.33
CA VAL A 324 -1.97 13.69 19.09
C VAL A 324 -3.40 13.79 19.67
N ASP A 325 -4.01 12.65 19.99
CA ASP A 325 -5.32 12.51 20.63
C ASP A 325 -5.22 11.99 22.06
N GLY A 326 -4.04 12.01 22.66
CA GLY A 326 -3.78 11.61 24.05
C GLY A 326 -3.69 10.10 24.28
N ARG A 327 -3.97 9.26 23.26
CA ARG A 327 -3.84 7.80 23.38
C ARG A 327 -2.39 7.40 23.68
N ASN A 328 -2.23 6.24 24.32
CA ASN A 328 -0.96 5.53 24.40
C ASN A 328 -0.60 4.90 23.05
N LEU A 329 0.64 4.44 22.90
CA LEU A 329 1.16 3.94 21.62
C LEU A 329 0.43 2.68 21.12
N ASP A 330 -0.07 1.86 22.04
CA ASP A 330 -0.73 0.56 21.81
C ASP A 330 -2.26 0.63 21.81
N GLN A 331 -2.84 1.80 22.02
CA GLN A 331 -4.28 1.97 22.21
C GLN A 331 -5.03 2.11 20.90
N VAL A 332 -6.13 1.34 20.76
CA VAL A 332 -7.09 1.43 19.65
C VAL A 332 -8.14 2.51 19.95
N ARG A 333 -8.61 3.20 18.90
CA ARG A 333 -9.74 4.16 18.98
C ARG A 333 -11.04 3.44 19.35
N ASN A 334 -12.03 4.20 19.83
CA ASN A 334 -13.37 3.66 20.08
C ASN A 334 -13.95 3.02 18.82
N ILE A 335 -14.56 1.84 18.98
CA ILE A 335 -15.14 1.04 17.89
C ILE A 335 -16.64 0.94 18.10
N GLU A 336 -17.39 1.15 17.01
CA GLU A 336 -18.81 0.87 16.92
C GLU A 336 -19.04 -0.01 15.68
N ALA A 337 -19.84 -1.05 15.84
CA ALA A 337 -20.17 -1.97 14.78
C ALA A 337 -21.68 -2.29 14.79
N ALA A 338 -22.26 -2.47 13.61
CA ALA A 338 -23.67 -2.85 13.49
C ALA A 338 -23.90 -3.70 12.24
N ALA A 339 -24.73 -4.73 12.38
CA ALA A 339 -25.15 -5.61 11.31
C ALA A 339 -26.60 -5.29 10.87
N GLY A 340 -26.95 -5.52 9.60
CA GLY A 340 -28.30 -5.35 9.08
C GLY A 340 -28.77 -3.90 9.08
N VAL A 341 -27.87 -2.95 8.84
CA VAL A 341 -28.15 -1.50 8.92
C VAL A 341 -28.95 -0.96 7.72
N LEU A 342 -29.04 -1.71 6.64
CA LEU A 342 -29.81 -1.36 5.45
C LEU A 342 -31.11 -2.16 5.34
N PRO A 343 -32.13 -1.67 4.60
CA PRO A 343 -33.35 -2.42 4.35
C PRO A 343 -33.07 -3.79 3.74
N LYS A 344 -33.94 -4.78 4.04
CA LYS A 344 -33.80 -6.21 3.66
C LYS A 344 -33.65 -6.48 2.15
N ARG A 345 -33.82 -5.49 1.27
CA ARG A 345 -33.56 -5.63 -0.17
C ARG A 345 -32.08 -5.92 -0.43
N VAL A 346 -31.19 -5.37 0.40
CA VAL A 346 -29.76 -5.71 0.44
C VAL A 346 -29.60 -7.06 1.11
N HIS A 347 -28.78 -7.96 0.55
CA HIS A 347 -28.66 -9.33 1.06
C HIS A 347 -27.99 -9.39 2.43
N GLY A 348 -27.00 -8.52 2.67
CA GLY A 348 -26.38 -8.30 3.97
C GLY A 348 -25.69 -6.95 4.01
N SER A 349 -25.60 -6.34 5.19
CA SER A 349 -24.94 -5.06 5.40
C SER A 349 -24.25 -4.99 6.76
N GLY A 350 -23.06 -4.35 6.78
CA GLY A 350 -22.27 -4.10 7.97
C GLY A 350 -21.78 -2.68 8.02
N LEU A 351 -21.99 -2.00 9.13
CA LEU A 351 -21.38 -0.70 9.42
C LEU A 351 -20.27 -0.93 10.44
N PHE A 352 -19.08 -0.45 10.12
CA PHE A 352 -17.95 -0.43 11.03
C PHE A 352 -17.42 0.98 11.17
N GLN A 353 -17.29 1.44 12.40
CA GLN A 353 -16.75 2.75 12.74
C GLN A 353 -15.64 2.61 13.76
N ARG A 354 -14.54 3.33 13.56
CA ARG A 354 -13.41 3.41 14.45
C ARG A 354 -12.94 4.86 14.56
N GLY A 355 -13.26 5.50 15.67
CA GLY A 355 -13.17 6.95 15.80
C GLY A 355 -13.99 7.63 14.70
N LEU A 356 -13.36 8.49 13.90
CA LEU A 356 -14.00 9.18 12.77
C LEU A 356 -13.99 8.36 11.47
N THR A 357 -13.32 7.21 11.41
CA THR A 357 -13.33 6.37 10.22
C THR A 357 -14.57 5.48 10.21
N GLN A 358 -15.41 5.62 9.20
CA GLN A 358 -16.67 4.88 9.06
C GLN A 358 -16.77 4.24 7.68
N VAL A 359 -17.08 2.95 7.63
CA VAL A 359 -17.24 2.18 6.39
C VAL A 359 -18.55 1.38 6.45
N LEU A 360 -19.37 1.53 5.42
CA LEU A 360 -20.57 0.73 5.18
C LEU A 360 -20.24 -0.32 4.11
N SER A 361 -20.29 -1.58 4.48
CA SER A 361 -20.12 -2.68 3.53
C SER A 361 -21.44 -3.38 3.25
N THR A 362 -21.65 -3.75 1.99
CA THR A 362 -22.83 -4.51 1.53
C THR A 362 -22.41 -5.80 0.88
N ALA A 363 -23.09 -6.90 1.17
CA ALA A 363 -22.89 -8.20 0.55
C ALA A 363 -24.04 -8.54 -0.39
N THR A 364 -23.72 -9.00 -1.58
CA THR A 364 -24.68 -9.50 -2.57
C THR A 364 -24.30 -10.91 -2.98
N LEU A 365 -25.26 -11.83 -2.91
CA LEU A 365 -25.12 -13.20 -3.37
C LEU A 365 -25.64 -13.29 -4.80
N GLY A 366 -24.81 -13.83 -5.69
CA GLY A 366 -25.13 -14.11 -7.09
C GLY A 366 -25.14 -15.61 -7.39
N THR A 367 -25.59 -15.97 -8.58
CA THR A 367 -25.51 -17.32 -9.14
C THR A 367 -24.11 -17.57 -9.73
N PRO A 368 -23.71 -18.81 -10.03
CA PRO A 368 -22.41 -19.09 -10.68
C PRO A 368 -22.19 -18.31 -12.00
N SER A 369 -23.28 -17.99 -12.73
CA SER A 369 -23.20 -17.19 -13.96
C SER A 369 -22.86 -15.71 -13.75
N ASP A 370 -22.86 -15.23 -12.51
CA ASP A 370 -22.47 -13.88 -12.13
C ASP A 370 -20.96 -13.77 -11.80
N ALA A 371 -20.20 -14.87 -11.96
CA ALA A 371 -18.75 -14.84 -11.78
C ALA A 371 -18.09 -13.84 -12.73
N GLN A 372 -17.08 -13.13 -12.25
CA GLN A 372 -16.33 -12.20 -13.08
C GLN A 372 -15.38 -12.99 -13.98
N GLU A 373 -15.52 -12.82 -15.30
CA GLU A 373 -14.54 -13.32 -16.26
C GLU A 373 -13.28 -12.46 -16.23
N MET A 374 -12.12 -13.10 -16.16
CA MET A 374 -10.81 -12.45 -16.14
C MET A 374 -10.16 -12.54 -17.55
N ASP A 375 -9.94 -11.41 -18.19
CA ASP A 375 -9.24 -11.31 -19.49
C ASP A 375 -7.87 -10.61 -19.28
N ASP A 376 -7.04 -11.23 -18.45
CA ASP A 376 -5.68 -10.80 -18.12
C ASP A 376 -4.69 -11.96 -18.24
N LEU A 377 -3.45 -11.78 -17.79
CA LEU A 377 -2.42 -12.83 -17.85
C LEU A 377 -2.49 -13.82 -16.65
N ASN A 378 -3.49 -13.72 -15.78
CA ASN A 378 -3.69 -14.70 -14.73
C ASN A 378 -4.14 -16.04 -15.35
N PRO A 379 -3.61 -17.19 -14.91
CA PRO A 379 -4.13 -18.49 -15.33
C PRO A 379 -5.58 -18.76 -14.86
N ASN A 380 -6.01 -18.14 -13.77
CA ASN A 380 -7.40 -18.21 -13.31
C ASN A 380 -8.28 -17.29 -14.15
N THR A 381 -9.28 -17.86 -14.81
CA THR A 381 -10.18 -17.15 -15.74
C THR A 381 -11.46 -16.64 -15.09
N GLU A 382 -11.75 -17.04 -13.86
CA GLU A 382 -12.98 -16.68 -13.14
C GLU A 382 -12.68 -16.25 -11.70
N LYS A 383 -13.43 -15.24 -11.25
CA LYS A 383 -13.39 -14.72 -9.88
C LYS A 383 -14.81 -14.81 -9.29
N THR A 384 -14.95 -15.56 -8.21
CA THR A 384 -16.24 -15.80 -7.54
C THR A 384 -16.43 -15.00 -6.24
N TYR A 385 -15.37 -14.45 -5.70
CA TYR A 385 -15.43 -13.43 -4.66
C TYR A 385 -14.88 -12.12 -5.20
N ILE A 386 -15.69 -11.07 -5.15
CA ILE A 386 -15.40 -9.76 -5.74
C ILE A 386 -15.55 -8.72 -4.63
N HIS A 387 -14.49 -7.96 -4.37
CA HIS A 387 -14.53 -6.89 -3.38
C HIS A 387 -14.24 -5.53 -4.01
N HIS A 388 -15.24 -4.66 -4.04
CA HIS A 388 -15.09 -3.30 -4.50
C HIS A 388 -15.03 -2.32 -3.33
N TYR A 389 -14.21 -1.30 -3.47
CA TYR A 389 -14.01 -0.25 -2.48
C TYR A 389 -14.20 1.11 -3.14
N ASN A 390 -15.04 1.95 -2.54
CA ASN A 390 -15.34 3.28 -3.00
C ASN A 390 -14.92 4.33 -1.97
N PHE A 391 -14.22 5.36 -2.43
CA PHE A 391 -13.74 6.47 -1.59
C PHE A 391 -14.26 7.80 -2.14
N PRO A 392 -15.52 8.16 -1.84
CA PRO A 392 -16.12 9.40 -2.34
C PRO A 392 -15.52 10.65 -1.66
N PRO A 393 -15.53 11.82 -2.34
CA PRO A 393 -14.92 13.04 -1.82
C PRO A 393 -15.47 13.49 -0.46
N TYR A 394 -16.76 13.30 -0.23
CA TYR A 394 -17.39 13.69 1.03
C TYR A 394 -16.84 12.96 2.26
N SER A 395 -16.18 11.78 2.06
CA SER A 395 -15.58 11.03 3.16
C SER A 395 -14.44 11.75 3.87
N VAL A 396 -13.85 12.74 3.21
CA VAL A 396 -12.81 13.63 3.76
C VAL A 396 -13.25 15.11 3.77
N GLY A 397 -14.54 15.39 3.53
CA GLY A 397 -15.07 16.75 3.51
C GLY A 397 -14.70 17.57 2.26
N GLU A 398 -14.27 16.90 1.18
CA GLU A 398 -13.89 17.56 -0.06
C GLU A 398 -15.01 17.57 -1.10
N THR A 399 -14.94 18.54 -2.03
CA THR A 399 -15.78 18.59 -3.23
C THR A 399 -14.91 18.35 -4.46
N ARG A 400 -15.20 17.29 -5.21
CA ARG A 400 -14.54 16.99 -6.48
C ARG A 400 -15.45 16.13 -7.38
N PRO A 401 -15.24 16.14 -8.71
CA PRO A 401 -16.02 15.27 -9.60
C PRO A 401 -15.87 13.79 -9.24
N MET A 402 -16.98 13.07 -9.21
CA MET A 402 -16.98 11.61 -9.12
C MET A 402 -16.40 11.03 -10.41
N ARG A 403 -15.40 10.17 -10.28
CA ARG A 403 -14.72 9.51 -11.38
C ARG A 403 -14.73 7.99 -11.17
N THR A 404 -14.27 7.24 -12.17
CA THR A 404 -13.99 5.81 -12.02
C THR A 404 -12.97 5.58 -10.90
N PRO A 405 -13.03 4.44 -10.20
CA PRO A 405 -12.07 4.10 -9.14
C PRO A 405 -10.62 4.26 -9.62
N GLY A 406 -9.81 4.90 -8.81
CA GLY A 406 -8.39 5.08 -9.05
C GLY A 406 -7.57 3.88 -8.57
N ARG A 407 -6.26 3.88 -8.84
CA ARG A 407 -5.33 2.81 -8.42
C ARG A 407 -5.35 2.54 -6.90
N ARG A 408 -5.56 3.58 -6.08
CA ARG A 408 -5.65 3.44 -4.62
C ARG A 408 -6.90 2.66 -4.21
N GLU A 409 -8.03 2.96 -4.82
CA GLU A 409 -9.29 2.28 -4.54
C GLU A 409 -9.24 0.82 -4.96
N VAL A 410 -8.69 0.52 -6.13
CA VAL A 410 -8.42 -0.86 -6.58
C VAL A 410 -7.52 -1.60 -5.57
N GLY A 411 -6.42 -0.99 -5.14
CA GLY A 411 -5.50 -1.61 -4.19
C GLY A 411 -6.10 -1.86 -2.80
N HIS A 412 -6.97 -0.94 -2.30
CA HIS A 412 -7.65 -1.12 -1.01
C HIS A 412 -8.72 -2.21 -1.11
N GLY A 413 -9.46 -2.29 -2.22
CA GLY A 413 -10.40 -3.37 -2.50
C GLY A 413 -9.71 -4.73 -2.52
N SER A 414 -8.62 -4.85 -3.26
CA SER A 414 -7.82 -6.07 -3.36
C SER A 414 -7.23 -6.52 -2.01
N LEU A 415 -6.78 -5.59 -1.15
CA LEU A 415 -6.32 -5.93 0.19
C LEU A 415 -7.45 -6.51 1.04
N ALA A 416 -8.63 -5.89 1.02
CA ALA A 416 -9.79 -6.38 1.76
C ALA A 416 -10.29 -7.72 1.19
N GLU A 417 -10.24 -7.91 -0.12
CA GLU A 417 -10.55 -9.18 -0.78
C GLU A 417 -9.61 -10.29 -0.32
N ARG A 418 -8.30 -10.05 -0.40
CA ARG A 418 -7.27 -11.00 0.03
C ARG A 418 -7.42 -11.39 1.51
N ALA A 419 -7.81 -10.44 2.36
CA ALA A 419 -8.03 -10.70 3.78
C ALA A 419 -9.20 -11.66 4.07
N ILE A 420 -10.23 -11.67 3.22
CA ILE A 420 -11.47 -12.46 3.43
C ILE A 420 -11.41 -13.83 2.73
N ILE A 421 -10.70 -13.95 1.59
CA ILE A 421 -10.63 -15.20 0.82
C ILE A 421 -10.34 -16.44 1.68
N PRO A 422 -9.37 -16.43 2.63
CA PRO A 422 -9.02 -17.62 3.41
C PRO A 422 -10.12 -18.15 4.33
N VAL A 423 -11.14 -17.36 4.61
CA VAL A 423 -12.23 -17.73 5.51
C VAL A 423 -13.55 -17.98 4.79
N LEU A 424 -13.58 -17.87 3.47
CA LEU A 424 -14.78 -18.14 2.69
C LEU A 424 -15.13 -19.64 2.73
N PRO A 425 -16.43 -19.99 2.67
CA PRO A 425 -16.84 -21.38 2.53
C PRO A 425 -16.40 -21.95 1.17
N ALA A 426 -16.17 -23.27 1.14
CA ALA A 426 -15.85 -23.97 -0.09
C ALA A 426 -17.01 -23.89 -1.11
N LYS A 427 -16.69 -23.80 -2.41
CA LYS A 427 -17.67 -23.64 -3.51
C LYS A 427 -18.70 -24.76 -3.58
N ASP A 428 -18.34 -25.99 -3.23
CA ASP A 428 -19.21 -27.15 -3.23
C ASP A 428 -20.23 -27.13 -2.08
N THR A 429 -19.91 -26.46 -0.99
CA THR A 429 -20.82 -26.30 0.17
C THR A 429 -21.65 -25.02 0.10
N PHE A 430 -21.13 -23.97 -0.53
CA PHE A 430 -21.81 -22.68 -0.69
C PHE A 430 -21.57 -22.10 -2.09
N PRO A 431 -22.29 -22.58 -3.12
CA PRO A 431 -22.00 -22.32 -4.54
C PRO A 431 -22.50 -20.95 -5.04
N TYR A 432 -22.36 -19.92 -4.24
CA TYR A 432 -22.70 -18.54 -4.61
C TYR A 432 -21.48 -17.75 -5.07
N VAL A 433 -21.69 -16.87 -6.03
CA VAL A 433 -20.79 -15.75 -6.28
C VAL A 433 -21.08 -14.68 -5.24
N LEU A 434 -20.05 -14.18 -4.60
CA LEU A 434 -20.14 -13.17 -3.55
C LEU A 434 -19.55 -11.84 -4.05
N ARG A 435 -20.35 -10.77 -4.02
CA ARG A 435 -19.87 -9.43 -4.28
C ARG A 435 -20.04 -8.58 -3.04
N VAL A 436 -18.94 -8.06 -2.52
CA VAL A 436 -18.93 -7.08 -1.44
C VAL A 436 -18.55 -5.71 -1.99
N VAL A 437 -19.26 -4.68 -1.52
CA VAL A 437 -18.92 -3.28 -1.81
C VAL A 437 -18.77 -2.54 -0.51
N SER A 438 -17.59 -1.94 -0.29
CA SER A 438 -17.29 -1.11 0.86
C SER A 438 -17.34 0.38 0.48
N GLU A 439 -18.32 1.09 1.03
CA GLU A 439 -18.50 2.54 0.86
C GLU A 439 -17.86 3.25 2.06
N VAL A 440 -16.83 4.05 1.81
CA VAL A 440 -16.22 4.87 2.85
C VAL A 440 -17.09 6.11 3.10
N LEU A 441 -17.76 6.14 4.24
CA LEU A 441 -18.63 7.27 4.61
C LEU A 441 -17.85 8.39 5.29
N SER A 442 -16.80 8.05 6.06
CA SER A 442 -15.90 9.02 6.69
C SER A 442 -14.50 8.41 6.83
N SER A 443 -13.45 9.23 6.67
CA SER A 443 -12.06 8.78 6.69
C SER A 443 -11.18 9.63 7.61
N ASN A 444 -10.58 8.98 8.60
CA ASN A 444 -9.48 9.51 9.40
C ASN A 444 -8.44 8.41 9.69
N GLY A 445 -7.91 7.81 8.63
CA GLY A 445 -6.90 6.75 8.67
C GLY A 445 -7.49 5.34 8.65
N SER A 446 -6.82 4.47 7.90
CA SER A 446 -7.09 3.02 7.80
C SER A 446 -8.51 2.62 7.40
N THR A 447 -9.02 3.20 6.34
CA THR A 447 -10.31 2.82 5.75
C THR A 447 -10.30 1.42 5.13
N SER A 448 -9.15 0.93 4.64
CA SER A 448 -9.00 -0.44 4.12
C SER A 448 -9.26 -1.49 5.21
N MET A 449 -8.75 -1.27 6.43
CA MET A 449 -9.02 -2.17 7.56
C MET A 449 -10.46 -2.01 8.07
N GLY A 450 -11.03 -0.82 7.97
CA GLY A 450 -12.47 -0.62 8.17
C GLY A 450 -13.31 -1.41 7.17
N SER A 451 -12.86 -1.52 5.91
CA SER A 451 -13.51 -2.34 4.88
C SER A 451 -13.45 -3.82 5.19
N VAL A 452 -12.31 -4.33 5.66
CA VAL A 452 -12.19 -5.74 6.12
C VAL A 452 -13.21 -6.04 7.21
N CYS A 453 -13.27 -5.20 8.25
CA CYS A 453 -14.20 -5.38 9.37
C CYS A 453 -15.66 -5.28 8.92
N GLY A 454 -16.03 -4.24 8.16
CA GLY A 454 -17.37 -4.05 7.64
C GLY A 454 -17.82 -5.18 6.70
N SER A 455 -16.91 -5.71 5.90
CA SER A 455 -17.18 -6.81 4.98
C SER A 455 -17.43 -8.14 5.70
N THR A 456 -16.65 -8.42 6.75
CA THR A 456 -16.91 -9.57 7.63
C THR A 456 -18.31 -9.50 8.19
N ILE A 457 -18.71 -8.36 8.77
CA ILE A 457 -20.06 -8.15 9.32
C ILE A 457 -21.15 -8.31 8.25
N ALA A 458 -20.93 -7.71 7.05
CA ALA A 458 -21.90 -7.78 5.96
C ALA A 458 -22.11 -9.21 5.42
N LEU A 459 -21.03 -10.00 5.31
CA LEU A 459 -21.09 -11.39 4.89
C LEU A 459 -21.79 -12.26 5.93
N MET A 460 -21.50 -12.06 7.22
CA MET A 460 -22.20 -12.75 8.31
C MET A 460 -23.68 -12.38 8.35
N ASP A 461 -24.03 -11.10 8.15
CA ASP A 461 -25.42 -10.64 8.07
C ASP A 461 -26.17 -11.21 6.83
N ALA A 462 -25.44 -11.46 5.73
CA ALA A 462 -25.97 -12.13 4.55
C ALA A 462 -26.22 -13.64 4.73
N GLY A 463 -25.75 -14.23 5.83
CA GLY A 463 -25.83 -15.68 6.08
C GLY A 463 -24.75 -16.48 5.38
N VAL A 464 -23.63 -15.86 4.98
CA VAL A 464 -22.47 -16.57 4.43
C VAL A 464 -21.74 -17.28 5.57
N PRO A 465 -21.58 -18.61 5.54
CA PRO A 465 -20.98 -19.38 6.62
C PRO A 465 -19.44 -19.25 6.59
N LEU A 466 -18.93 -18.08 6.98
CA LEU A 466 -17.48 -17.84 7.12
C LEU A 466 -16.88 -18.82 8.12
N GLN A 467 -15.67 -19.32 7.84
CA GLN A 467 -14.93 -20.21 8.75
C GLN A 467 -14.55 -19.49 10.06
N ALA A 468 -14.25 -18.19 9.97
CA ALA A 468 -13.96 -17.32 11.11
C ALA A 468 -14.16 -15.84 10.71
N PRO A 469 -14.47 -14.95 11.66
CA PRO A 469 -14.47 -13.52 11.41
C PRO A 469 -13.05 -12.99 11.20
N VAL A 470 -12.91 -11.95 10.35
CA VAL A 470 -11.64 -11.28 10.07
C VAL A 470 -11.73 -9.84 10.53
N GLY A 471 -10.78 -9.42 11.35
CA GLY A 471 -10.57 -8.04 11.78
C GLY A 471 -9.25 -7.50 11.23
N GLY A 472 -9.10 -6.17 11.20
CA GLY A 472 -7.89 -5.54 10.69
C GLY A 472 -7.47 -4.30 11.47
N ALA A 473 -6.17 -4.22 11.77
CA ALA A 473 -5.54 -3.09 12.43
C ALA A 473 -4.51 -2.41 11.50
N ALA A 474 -4.33 -1.10 11.66
CA ALA A 474 -3.27 -0.36 10.99
C ALA A 474 -2.25 0.12 12.01
N MET A 475 -1.02 -0.30 11.80
CA MET A 475 0.13 0.08 12.59
C MET A 475 0.88 1.20 11.89
N GLY A 476 1.53 2.06 12.65
CA GLY A 476 2.45 3.07 12.16
C GLY A 476 3.76 3.02 12.89
N LEU A 477 4.71 3.81 12.41
CA LEU A 477 6.02 3.90 13.02
C LEU A 477 6.56 5.32 12.90
N ILE A 478 7.22 5.77 13.96
CA ILE A 478 8.00 7.00 13.95
C ILE A 478 9.43 6.67 14.36
N LYS A 479 10.39 7.07 13.53
CA LYS A 479 11.83 6.88 13.73
C LYS A 479 12.52 8.24 13.81
N GLU A 480 13.18 8.53 14.93
CA GLU A 480 14.02 9.71 15.09
C GLU A 480 15.42 9.27 15.55
N GLY A 481 16.35 9.32 14.60
CA GLY A 481 17.69 8.79 14.81
C GLY A 481 17.69 7.29 15.10
N LYS A 482 18.02 6.90 16.33
CA LYS A 482 18.00 5.50 16.80
C LYS A 482 16.72 5.12 17.52
N GLU A 483 15.90 6.08 17.89
CA GLU A 483 14.65 5.83 18.61
C GLU A 483 13.53 5.50 17.63
N ILE A 484 12.79 4.43 17.94
CA ILE A 484 11.66 3.94 17.16
C ILE A 484 10.46 3.78 18.10
N LYS A 485 9.31 4.26 17.67
CA LYS A 485 8.03 4.02 18.33
C LYS A 485 7.03 3.45 17.34
N ILE A 486 6.43 2.31 17.68
CA ILE A 486 5.37 1.68 16.91
C ILE A 486 4.03 2.17 17.48
N LEU A 487 3.13 2.54 16.58
CA LEU A 487 1.80 3.08 16.89
C LEU A 487 0.73 2.10 16.45
N THR A 488 -0.17 1.74 17.35
CA THR A 488 -1.33 0.90 17.04
C THR A 488 -2.51 1.77 16.61
N ASP A 489 -3.22 1.35 15.57
CA ASP A 489 -4.40 2.03 15.04
C ASP A 489 -4.15 3.51 14.76
N ILE A 490 -3.35 3.77 13.72
CA ILE A 490 -3.01 5.12 13.31
C ILE A 490 -4.20 5.87 12.70
N GLN A 491 -4.30 7.15 13.01
CA GLN A 491 -5.21 8.08 12.36
C GLN A 491 -4.54 8.81 11.18
N GLY A 492 -5.32 9.53 10.37
CA GLY A 492 -4.83 10.14 9.13
C GLY A 492 -3.62 11.06 9.29
N ILE A 493 -3.56 11.83 10.38
CA ILE A 493 -2.41 12.69 10.66
C ILE A 493 -1.16 11.87 11.00
N GLU A 494 -1.30 10.76 11.71
CA GLU A 494 -0.19 9.87 12.08
C GLU A 494 0.31 9.06 10.88
N ASP A 495 -0.58 8.69 9.95
CA ASP A 495 -0.16 8.18 8.63
C ASP A 495 0.67 9.24 7.90
N PHE A 496 0.20 10.49 7.82
CA PHE A 496 0.94 11.56 7.14
C PHE A 496 2.30 11.86 7.78
N LEU A 497 2.38 11.85 9.13
CA LEU A 497 3.60 12.16 9.89
C LEU A 497 4.57 10.99 10.00
N GLY A 498 4.05 9.76 9.98
CA GLY A 498 4.80 8.53 10.22
C GLY A 498 5.72 8.13 9.08
N ASP A 499 6.55 7.15 9.36
CA ASP A 499 7.54 6.59 8.45
C ASP A 499 7.10 5.23 7.87
N MET A 500 6.04 4.64 8.43
CA MET A 500 5.45 3.36 8.01
C MET A 500 3.93 3.41 8.14
N ASP A 501 3.23 2.84 7.19
CA ASP A 501 1.81 2.44 7.23
C ASP A 501 1.74 0.92 7.03
N PHE A 502 1.36 0.19 8.09
CA PHE A 502 1.37 -1.26 8.08
C PHE A 502 0.01 -1.81 8.49
N LYS A 503 -0.64 -2.48 7.57
CA LYS A 503 -1.97 -3.05 7.73
C LYS A 503 -1.86 -4.55 7.97
N VAL A 504 -2.50 -5.03 9.04
CA VAL A 504 -2.51 -6.43 9.44
C VAL A 504 -3.96 -6.88 9.62
N ALA A 505 -4.41 -7.80 8.79
CA ALA A 505 -5.71 -8.42 8.87
C ALA A 505 -5.60 -9.90 9.23
N GLY A 506 -6.59 -10.43 9.95
CA GLY A 506 -6.61 -11.85 10.32
C GLY A 506 -7.74 -12.21 11.24
N THR A 507 -7.82 -13.51 11.52
CA THR A 507 -8.75 -14.13 12.46
C THR A 507 -8.14 -14.19 13.87
N GLU A 508 -8.82 -14.81 14.80
CA GLU A 508 -8.24 -15.14 16.11
C GLU A 508 -7.03 -16.08 15.99
N LYS A 509 -7.06 -17.01 15.03
CA LYS A 509 -5.99 -18.00 14.80
C LYS A 509 -4.72 -17.37 14.24
N GLY A 510 -4.86 -16.52 13.21
CA GLY A 510 -3.68 -16.00 12.52
C GLY A 510 -4.01 -14.96 11.46
N ILE A 511 -2.97 -14.58 10.74
CA ILE A 511 -2.97 -13.54 9.72
C ILE A 511 -3.59 -14.08 8.43
N THR A 512 -4.41 -13.24 7.78
CA THR A 512 -4.97 -13.52 6.44
C THR A 512 -4.44 -12.55 5.37
N ALA A 513 -4.07 -11.33 5.74
CA ALA A 513 -3.44 -10.39 4.81
C ALA A 513 -2.57 -9.37 5.53
N LEU A 514 -1.49 -8.96 4.84
CA LEU A 514 -0.59 -7.89 5.24
C LEU A 514 -0.36 -6.92 4.09
N GLN A 515 -0.18 -5.64 4.43
CA GLN A 515 0.33 -4.63 3.50
C GLN A 515 1.13 -3.58 4.26
N MET A 516 2.42 -3.44 3.93
CA MET A 516 3.31 -2.45 4.51
C MET A 516 3.82 -1.48 3.44
N ASP A 517 3.71 -0.20 3.73
CA ASP A 517 4.23 0.91 2.94
C ASP A 517 5.21 1.72 3.78
N MET A 518 6.42 1.93 3.26
CA MET A 518 7.44 2.72 3.93
C MET A 518 7.53 4.12 3.33
N LYS A 519 8.01 5.08 4.14
CA LYS A 519 8.39 6.44 3.70
C LYS A 519 9.87 6.73 3.94
N ILE A 520 10.61 5.71 4.35
CA ILE A 520 12.08 5.71 4.56
C ILE A 520 12.70 4.56 3.76
N THR A 521 14.01 4.58 3.63
CA THR A 521 14.79 3.70 2.74
C THR A 521 14.87 2.23 3.18
N GLY A 522 14.39 1.90 4.37
CA GLY A 522 14.28 0.53 4.86
C GLY A 522 14.18 0.42 6.37
N LEU A 523 13.63 -0.71 6.82
CA LEU A 523 13.60 -1.10 8.22
C LEU A 523 14.18 -2.51 8.41
N PRO A 524 14.91 -2.75 9.52
CA PRO A 524 15.31 -4.10 9.90
C PRO A 524 14.10 -5.01 10.11
N VAL A 525 14.21 -6.28 9.73
CA VAL A 525 13.15 -7.30 9.93
C VAL A 525 12.71 -7.37 11.39
N LYS A 526 13.63 -7.20 12.35
CA LYS A 526 13.30 -7.13 13.78
C LYS A 526 12.22 -6.08 14.11
N THR A 527 12.31 -4.89 13.55
CA THR A 527 11.32 -3.83 13.81
C THR A 527 9.96 -4.16 13.20
N ILE A 528 9.94 -4.81 12.05
CA ILE A 528 8.71 -5.30 11.41
C ILE A 528 8.08 -6.40 12.26
N SER A 529 8.89 -7.32 12.79
CA SER A 529 8.46 -8.36 13.73
C SER A 529 7.80 -7.77 14.99
N GLU A 530 8.38 -6.73 15.57
CA GLU A 530 7.80 -6.02 16.71
C GLU A 530 6.43 -5.40 16.35
N ALA A 531 6.29 -4.82 15.15
CA ALA A 531 5.03 -4.25 14.68
C ALA A 531 3.94 -5.32 14.44
N ILE A 532 4.30 -6.46 13.85
CA ILE A 532 3.40 -7.60 13.64
C ILE A 532 2.92 -8.14 14.99
N THR A 533 3.83 -8.32 15.95
CA THR A 533 3.51 -8.80 17.29
C THR A 533 2.59 -7.82 18.03
N GLN A 534 2.85 -6.51 17.95
CA GLN A 534 2.00 -5.48 18.56
C GLN A 534 0.62 -5.36 17.89
N ALA A 535 0.48 -5.73 16.62
CA ALA A 535 -0.79 -5.71 15.90
C ALA A 535 -1.79 -6.77 16.40
N ARG A 536 -1.31 -7.91 16.94
CA ARG A 536 -2.17 -9.03 17.36
C ARG A 536 -3.19 -8.64 18.44
N PRO A 537 -2.81 -8.07 19.61
CA PRO A 537 -3.78 -7.68 20.63
C PRO A 537 -4.80 -6.66 20.10
N ALA A 538 -4.40 -5.75 19.23
CA ALA A 538 -5.32 -4.79 18.61
C ALA A 538 -6.33 -5.49 17.69
N ARG A 539 -5.89 -6.45 16.89
CA ARG A 539 -6.77 -7.25 16.01
C ARG A 539 -7.78 -8.05 16.82
N LEU A 540 -7.35 -8.69 17.91
CA LEU A 540 -8.24 -9.44 18.81
C LEU A 540 -9.28 -8.54 19.48
N HIS A 541 -8.88 -7.35 19.94
CA HIS A 541 -9.82 -6.38 20.49
C HIS A 541 -10.84 -5.88 19.45
N ILE A 542 -10.41 -5.66 18.19
CA ILE A 542 -11.31 -5.28 17.09
C ILE A 542 -12.30 -6.39 16.81
N LEU A 543 -11.86 -7.65 16.77
CA LEU A 543 -12.72 -8.82 16.60
C LEU A 543 -13.75 -8.93 17.70
N GLU A 544 -13.37 -8.77 18.97
CA GLU A 544 -14.28 -8.75 20.11
C GLU A 544 -15.40 -7.73 19.91
N LYS A 545 -15.07 -6.50 19.51
CA LYS A 545 -16.05 -5.43 19.25
C LYS A 545 -16.96 -5.72 18.04
N MET A 546 -16.45 -6.36 17.02
CA MET A 546 -17.27 -6.78 15.88
C MET A 546 -18.28 -7.87 16.27
N LEU A 547 -17.87 -8.83 17.10
CA LEU A 547 -18.71 -9.92 17.60
C LEU A 547 -19.81 -9.46 18.57
N GLU A 548 -19.69 -8.28 19.20
CA GLU A 548 -20.80 -7.65 19.92
C GLU A 548 -21.98 -7.28 18.99
N ALA A 549 -21.70 -6.99 17.70
CA ALA A 549 -22.74 -6.64 16.71
C ALA A 549 -23.34 -7.86 16.02
N ILE A 550 -22.54 -8.86 15.72
CA ILE A 550 -22.96 -10.15 15.15
C ILE A 550 -21.91 -11.20 15.49
N ASP A 551 -22.29 -12.19 16.29
CA ASP A 551 -21.39 -13.24 16.81
C ASP A 551 -21.32 -14.48 15.89
N GLN A 552 -22.37 -14.72 15.08
CA GLN A 552 -22.46 -15.83 14.15
C GLN A 552 -23.12 -15.38 12.84
N PRO A 553 -22.81 -16.02 11.70
CA PRO A 553 -23.55 -15.81 10.47
C PRO A 553 -25.05 -16.10 10.68
N ARG A 554 -25.92 -15.33 10.01
CA ARG A 554 -27.38 -15.59 10.05
C ARG A 554 -27.69 -16.98 9.55
N ASP A 555 -28.61 -17.67 10.20
CA ASP A 555 -29.07 -19.04 9.84
C ASP A 555 -29.75 -19.08 8.46
N THR A 556 -30.27 -17.97 7.99
CA THR A 556 -31.02 -17.88 6.74
C THR A 556 -30.54 -16.75 5.87
N LEU A 557 -30.46 -17.02 4.56
CA LEU A 557 -30.17 -16.00 3.56
C LEU A 557 -31.30 -14.99 3.45
N SER A 558 -31.01 -13.79 2.98
CA SER A 558 -32.01 -12.78 2.63
C SER A 558 -33.12 -13.38 1.76
N PRO A 559 -34.40 -13.02 1.98
CA PRO A 559 -35.50 -13.47 1.12
C PRO A 559 -35.33 -12.99 -0.33
N HIS A 560 -34.51 -12.02 -0.60
CA HIS A 560 -34.19 -11.47 -1.92
C HIS A 560 -32.96 -12.10 -2.59
N ALA A 561 -32.19 -12.91 -1.87
CA ALA A 561 -31.07 -13.65 -2.44
C ALA A 561 -31.58 -14.78 -3.36
N PRO A 562 -30.86 -15.09 -4.45
CA PRO A 562 -31.21 -16.25 -5.30
C PRO A 562 -31.19 -17.55 -4.48
N ARG A 563 -32.05 -18.48 -4.83
CA ARG A 563 -32.10 -19.83 -4.22
C ARG A 563 -31.52 -20.82 -5.21
N LEU A 564 -30.42 -21.45 -4.84
CA LEU A 564 -29.82 -22.53 -5.63
C LEU A 564 -30.43 -23.87 -5.17
N LEU A 565 -31.00 -24.59 -6.08
CA LEU A 565 -31.57 -25.93 -5.86
C LEU A 565 -30.66 -26.93 -6.56
N SER A 566 -30.13 -27.89 -5.81
CA SER A 566 -29.36 -29.01 -6.34
C SER A 566 -30.31 -30.20 -6.54
N PHE A 567 -30.44 -30.66 -7.76
CA PHE A 567 -31.16 -31.90 -8.08
C PHE A 567 -30.10 -33.01 -8.22
N ARG A 568 -30.27 -34.08 -7.45
CA ARG A 568 -29.48 -35.30 -7.58
C ARG A 568 -30.15 -36.27 -8.53
#